data_654761b8b013d1b02d7a0ee4b4f6632a
#
_entry.id   654761b8b013d1b02d7a0ee4b4f6632a
#
_cell.length_a   1.000
_cell.length_b   1.000
_cell.length_c   1.000
_cell.angle_alpha   90.00
_cell.angle_beta   90.00
_cell.angle_gamma   90.00
#
_symmetry.space_group_name_H-M   'P 1'
#
loop_
_entity.id
_entity.type
_entity.pdbx_description
1 polymer ?
#
loop_
_entity_poly.entity_id
_entity_poly.type
_entity_poly.pdbx_seq_one_letter_code
_entity_poly.pdbx_strand_id
1 'polypeptide(L)'
;AVMLSAETASGRYPVETVEAMSRICEEAEKSAAVTLDHEFLNQVFTRIDQTISLAAIWTAHHLKVKAIAALTESGATALWMSRLNCGVPVYALTPQAEAVTKMSLYRAVFPLFMKQRPTTRDELLYDAEQLLMNEGIVVKGDFIVLTAGDPMGTSGGTNTLKIVRVGDQQPC
;
A
#
# COMPACT_ATOMS: atom_id res chain seq x y z
N ALA A 1 15.92 5.26 2.61
CA ALA A 1 16.38 4.99 3.97
C ALA A 1 17.41 6.03 4.38
N VAL A 2 17.44 6.39 5.67
CA VAL A 2 18.45 7.25 6.29
C VAL A 2 19.30 6.41 7.23
N MET A 3 20.51 6.87 7.52
CA MET A 3 21.43 6.16 8.42
C MET A 3 21.89 7.12 9.51
N LEU A 4 21.89 6.63 10.73
CA LEU A 4 22.56 7.22 11.88
C LEU A 4 23.73 6.31 12.29
N SER A 5 24.79 6.87 12.79
CA SER A 5 26.04 6.16 13.08
C SER A 5 26.44 6.36 14.55
N ALA A 6 27.58 7.00 14.80
CA ALA A 6 28.09 7.24 16.14
C ALA A 6 27.13 8.07 17.01
N GLU A 7 26.31 8.92 16.42
CA GLU A 7 25.34 9.76 17.10
C GLU A 7 24.36 8.95 17.95
N THR A 8 24.01 7.74 17.49
CA THR A 8 23.12 6.81 18.20
C THR A 8 23.89 5.66 18.86
N ALA A 9 24.90 5.09 18.17
CA ALA A 9 25.59 3.88 18.62
C ALA A 9 26.47 4.12 19.85
N SER A 10 27.08 5.32 19.96
CA SER A 10 27.98 5.69 21.06
C SER A 10 27.79 7.13 21.55
N GLY A 11 26.86 7.87 20.98
CA GLY A 11 26.54 9.25 21.34
C GLY A 11 25.86 9.37 22.70
N ARG A 12 25.85 10.58 23.23
CA ARG A 12 25.22 10.88 24.53
C ARG A 12 23.72 11.06 24.45
N TYR A 13 23.19 11.30 23.24
CA TYR A 13 21.80 11.69 23.01
C TYR A 13 21.14 10.84 21.90
N PRO A 14 21.08 9.50 22.04
CA PRO A 14 20.59 8.64 20.97
C PRO A 14 19.09 8.84 20.67
N VAL A 15 18.28 9.09 21.69
CA VAL A 15 16.83 9.31 21.52
C VAL A 15 16.59 10.61 20.78
N GLU A 16 17.18 11.70 21.24
CA GLU A 16 17.04 13.04 20.64
C GLU A 16 17.55 13.06 19.20
N THR A 17 18.56 12.25 18.88
CA THR A 17 19.08 12.12 17.53
C THR A 17 18.06 11.46 16.61
N VAL A 18 17.40 10.39 17.06
CA VAL A 18 16.34 9.72 16.29
C VAL A 18 15.13 10.63 16.12
N GLU A 19 14.72 11.33 17.17
CA GLU A 19 13.62 12.30 17.12
C GLU A 19 13.91 13.46 16.15
N ALA A 20 15.13 13.99 16.16
CA ALA A 20 15.55 15.04 15.22
C ALA A 20 15.52 14.53 13.77
N MET A 21 16.01 13.31 13.53
CA MET A 21 15.98 12.68 12.22
C MET A 21 14.54 12.45 11.75
N SER A 22 13.63 12.00 12.63
CA SER A 22 12.22 11.82 12.32
C SER A 22 11.58 13.13 11.86
N ARG A 23 11.76 14.23 12.61
CA ARG A 23 11.25 15.55 12.24
C ARG A 23 11.79 16.04 10.90
N ILE A 24 13.08 15.80 10.61
CA ILE A 24 13.70 16.16 9.33
C ILE A 24 13.06 15.37 8.18
N CYS A 25 12.86 14.06 8.36
CA CYS A 25 12.20 13.22 7.37
C CYS A 25 10.76 13.67 7.11
N GLU A 26 9.99 13.93 8.17
CA GLU A 26 8.59 14.40 8.05
C GLU A 26 8.51 15.75 7.32
N GLU A 27 9.42 16.67 7.60
CA GLU A 27 9.45 17.96 6.91
C GLU A 27 9.87 17.83 5.45
N ALA A 28 10.85 16.99 5.15
CA ALA A 28 11.24 16.68 3.78
C ALA A 28 10.10 16.04 2.97
N GLU A 29 9.30 15.17 3.60
CA GLU A 29 8.15 14.54 2.95
C GLU A 29 7.02 15.53 2.64
N LYS A 30 6.83 16.56 3.45
CA LYS A 30 5.87 17.65 3.16
C LYS A 30 6.30 18.52 1.98
N SER A 31 7.60 18.78 1.85
CA SER A 31 8.16 19.61 0.78
C SER A 31 8.30 18.86 -0.54
N ALA A 32 8.43 17.55 -0.51
CA ALA A 32 8.40 16.72 -1.70
C ALA A 32 6.97 16.75 -2.25
N ALA A 33 6.72 17.69 -3.17
CA ALA A 33 5.46 17.73 -3.89
C ALA A 33 5.16 16.30 -4.37
N VAL A 34 4.00 15.77 -3.95
CA VAL A 34 3.52 14.47 -4.38
C VAL A 34 3.12 14.59 -5.85
N THR A 35 4.12 14.69 -6.70
CA THR A 35 3.95 14.60 -8.14
C THR A 35 4.21 13.15 -8.52
N LEU A 36 3.24 12.55 -9.18
CA LEU A 36 3.50 11.31 -9.92
C LEU A 36 4.71 11.58 -10.79
N ASP A 37 5.77 10.83 -10.56
CA ASP A 37 6.97 10.96 -11.38
C ASP A 37 6.62 10.58 -12.81
N HIS A 38 6.61 11.57 -13.68
CA HIS A 38 6.29 11.38 -15.10
C HIS A 38 7.26 10.42 -15.81
N GLU A 39 8.45 10.21 -15.27
CA GLU A 39 9.39 9.22 -15.81
C GLU A 39 8.82 7.79 -15.69
N PHE A 40 8.05 7.49 -14.65
CA PHE A 40 7.39 6.19 -14.50
C PHE A 40 6.30 5.93 -15.53
N LEU A 41 5.62 6.97 -16.04
CA LEU A 41 4.60 6.81 -17.07
C LEU A 41 5.17 6.35 -18.42
N ASN A 42 6.45 6.63 -18.65
CA ASN A 42 7.17 6.24 -19.86
C ASN A 42 7.95 4.93 -19.71
N GLN A 43 7.94 4.34 -18.51
CA GLN A 43 8.67 3.11 -18.24
C GLN A 43 7.94 1.89 -18.82
N VAL A 44 8.68 1.06 -19.55
CA VAL A 44 8.15 -0.21 -20.05
C VAL A 44 8.36 -1.29 -19.00
N PHE A 45 7.27 -1.86 -18.53
CA PHE A 45 7.29 -2.98 -17.59
C PHE A 45 7.19 -4.32 -18.33
N THR A 46 7.88 -5.32 -17.84
CA THR A 46 7.84 -6.69 -18.38
C THR A 46 6.92 -7.62 -17.57
N ARG A 47 6.42 -7.14 -16.43
CA ARG A 47 5.59 -7.92 -15.51
C ARG A 47 4.22 -7.28 -15.32
N ILE A 48 3.19 -8.13 -15.25
CA ILE A 48 1.80 -7.69 -15.07
C ILE A 48 1.60 -7.00 -13.72
N ASP A 49 2.15 -7.56 -12.63
CA ASP A 49 2.02 -6.99 -11.28
C ASP A 49 2.60 -5.56 -11.16
N GLN A 50 3.68 -5.27 -11.90
CA GLN A 50 4.25 -3.92 -11.97
C GLN A 50 3.31 -2.94 -12.67
N THR A 51 2.76 -3.37 -13.81
CA THR A 51 1.83 -2.55 -14.60
C THR A 51 0.53 -2.28 -13.83
N ILE A 52 -0.01 -3.30 -13.15
CA ILE A 52 -1.19 -3.14 -12.27
C ILE A 52 -0.89 -2.20 -11.10
N SER A 53 0.30 -2.28 -10.51
CA SER A 53 0.72 -1.36 -9.44
C SER A 53 0.75 0.09 -9.91
N LEU A 54 1.31 0.34 -11.11
CA LEU A 54 1.30 1.68 -11.70
C LEU A 54 -0.13 2.16 -12.00
N ALA A 55 -0.95 1.32 -12.61
CA ALA A 55 -2.34 1.64 -12.90
C ALA A 55 -3.13 1.98 -11.63
N ALA A 56 -2.92 1.23 -10.54
CA ALA A 56 -3.55 1.48 -9.25
C ALA A 56 -3.14 2.84 -8.66
N ILE A 57 -1.85 3.15 -8.66
CA ILE A 57 -1.29 4.43 -8.21
C ILE A 57 -1.83 5.60 -9.06
N TRP A 58 -1.80 5.45 -10.38
CA TRP A 58 -2.30 6.47 -11.30
C TRP A 58 -3.80 6.74 -11.09
N THR A 59 -4.59 5.67 -11.00
CA THR A 59 -6.03 5.75 -10.72
C THR A 59 -6.30 6.41 -9.38
N ALA A 60 -5.57 6.00 -8.34
CA ALA A 60 -5.73 6.52 -6.99
C ALA A 60 -5.47 8.03 -6.94
N HIS A 61 -4.41 8.48 -7.62
CA HIS A 61 -4.05 9.90 -7.68
C HIS A 61 -5.11 10.75 -8.40
N HIS A 62 -5.57 10.31 -9.58
CA HIS A 62 -6.49 11.10 -10.41
C HIS A 62 -7.94 11.05 -9.91
N LEU A 63 -8.38 9.92 -9.40
CA LEU A 63 -9.72 9.78 -8.81
C LEU A 63 -9.78 10.28 -7.36
N LYS A 64 -8.63 10.62 -6.76
CA LYS A 64 -8.51 11.06 -5.37
C LYS A 64 -9.16 10.07 -4.40
N VAL A 65 -8.87 8.79 -4.57
CA VAL A 65 -9.43 7.74 -3.72
C VAL A 65 -8.91 7.89 -2.28
N LYS A 66 -9.65 7.38 -1.33
CA LYS A 66 -9.30 7.44 0.09
C LYS A 66 -8.13 6.51 0.44
N ALA A 67 -8.08 5.35 -0.21
CA ALA A 67 -7.07 4.32 0.04
C ALA A 67 -6.91 3.38 -1.16
N ILE A 68 -5.74 2.72 -1.23
CA ILE A 68 -5.51 1.57 -2.09
C ILE A 68 -5.45 0.33 -1.19
N ALA A 69 -6.25 -0.70 -1.50
CA ALA A 69 -6.16 -2.01 -0.85
C ALA A 69 -5.43 -2.99 -1.76
N ALA A 70 -4.22 -3.36 -1.38
CA ALA A 70 -3.38 -4.30 -2.13
C ALA A 70 -3.44 -5.69 -1.48
N LEU A 71 -4.21 -6.60 -2.08
CA LEU A 71 -4.25 -7.99 -1.65
C LEU A 71 -2.98 -8.71 -2.17
N THR A 72 -2.17 -9.22 -1.25
CA THR A 72 -0.84 -9.75 -1.60
C THR A 72 -0.44 -10.92 -0.70
N GLU A 73 0.24 -11.90 -1.25
CA GLU A 73 0.81 -13.01 -0.48
C GLU A 73 2.20 -12.66 0.09
N SER A 74 3.05 -12.07 -0.73
CA SER A 74 4.47 -11.83 -0.39
C SER A 74 4.83 -10.37 -0.15
N GLY A 75 3.88 -9.44 -0.36
CA GLY A 75 4.12 -8.00 -0.33
C GLY A 75 4.74 -7.43 -1.61
N ALA A 76 4.88 -8.20 -2.68
CA ALA A 76 5.52 -7.74 -3.91
C ALA A 76 4.78 -6.56 -4.55
N THR A 77 3.45 -6.62 -4.67
CA THR A 77 2.62 -5.54 -5.20
C THR A 77 2.73 -4.28 -4.36
N ALA A 78 2.66 -4.42 -3.04
CA ALA A 78 2.82 -3.29 -2.10
C ALA A 78 4.21 -2.66 -2.22
N LEU A 79 5.27 -3.46 -2.44
CA LEU A 79 6.62 -2.94 -2.67
C LEU A 79 6.70 -2.08 -3.94
N TRP A 80 6.07 -2.52 -5.03
CA TRP A 80 6.03 -1.72 -6.26
C TRP A 80 5.27 -0.42 -6.05
N MET A 81 4.10 -0.47 -5.39
CA MET A 81 3.33 0.72 -5.07
C MET A 81 4.10 1.68 -4.15
N SER A 82 4.88 1.18 -3.19
CA SER A 82 5.68 2.01 -2.28
C SER A 82 6.77 2.83 -2.98
N ARG A 83 7.20 2.38 -4.15
CA ARG A 83 8.19 3.10 -4.99
C ARG A 83 7.56 4.22 -5.82
N LEU A 84 6.25 4.12 -6.07
CA LEU A 84 5.46 5.03 -6.87
C LEU A 84 4.64 5.93 -5.95
N ASN A 85 5.23 6.99 -5.41
CA ASN A 85 4.55 7.85 -4.45
C ASN A 85 3.42 8.65 -5.10
N CYS A 86 2.17 8.43 -4.65
CA CYS A 86 0.99 9.17 -5.12
C CYS A 86 0.28 9.96 -4.03
N GLY A 87 0.79 9.94 -2.79
CA GLY A 87 0.15 10.58 -1.63
C GLY A 87 -1.07 9.85 -1.09
N VAL A 88 -1.49 8.74 -1.72
CA VAL A 88 -2.60 7.91 -1.23
C VAL A 88 -2.02 6.72 -0.45
N PRO A 89 -2.50 6.43 0.78
CA PRO A 89 -2.01 5.31 1.57
C PRO A 89 -2.35 3.96 0.92
N VAL A 90 -1.38 3.03 0.99
CA VAL A 90 -1.54 1.65 0.51
C VAL A 90 -1.73 0.73 1.72
N TYR A 91 -2.90 0.13 1.84
CA TYR A 91 -3.17 -0.90 2.83
C TYR A 91 -2.93 -2.27 2.20
N ALA A 92 -1.87 -2.93 2.67
CA ALA A 92 -1.47 -4.23 2.14
C ALA A 92 -2.09 -5.35 2.99
N LEU A 93 -3.06 -6.06 2.42
CA LEU A 93 -3.80 -7.11 3.09
C LEU A 93 -3.19 -8.47 2.78
N THR A 94 -2.82 -9.22 3.81
CA THR A 94 -2.16 -10.52 3.65
C THR A 94 -2.50 -11.48 4.78
N PRO A 95 -2.64 -12.80 4.50
CA PRO A 95 -2.75 -13.82 5.54
C PRO A 95 -1.39 -14.27 6.08
N GLN A 96 -0.28 -13.69 5.62
CA GLN A 96 1.08 -14.10 5.97
C GLN A 96 1.69 -13.14 6.99
N ALA A 97 1.90 -13.60 8.23
CA ALA A 97 2.46 -12.77 9.30
C ALA A 97 3.87 -12.23 8.97
N GLU A 98 4.70 -13.05 8.30
CA GLU A 98 6.04 -12.63 7.87
C GLU A 98 5.97 -11.48 6.84
N ALA A 99 4.99 -11.53 5.93
CA ALA A 99 4.78 -10.45 4.95
C ALA A 99 4.34 -9.16 5.64
N VAL A 100 3.50 -9.21 6.68
CA VAL A 100 3.13 -8.04 7.50
C VAL A 100 4.37 -7.36 8.04
N THR A 101 5.24 -8.12 8.72
CA THR A 101 6.48 -7.58 9.31
C THR A 101 7.39 -6.94 8.26
N LYS A 102 7.57 -7.61 7.12
CA LYS A 102 8.38 -7.09 6.01
C LYS A 102 7.81 -5.80 5.42
N MET A 103 6.50 -5.75 5.20
CA MET A 103 5.85 -4.59 4.60
C MET A 103 5.78 -3.37 5.51
N SER A 104 5.94 -3.52 6.82
CA SER A 104 6.03 -2.40 7.77
C SER A 104 7.22 -1.48 7.50
N LEU A 105 8.20 -1.92 6.73
CA LEU A 105 9.35 -1.12 6.29
C LEU A 105 9.12 -0.39 4.96
N TYR A 106 7.96 -0.57 4.30
CA TYR A 106 7.69 0.04 3.01
C TYR A 106 7.06 1.42 3.17
N ARG A 107 7.53 2.38 2.38
CA ARG A 107 7.01 3.75 2.41
C ARG A 107 5.53 3.81 2.05
N ALA A 108 4.74 4.51 2.87
CA ALA A 108 3.29 4.71 2.69
C ALA A 108 2.48 3.40 2.56
N VAL A 109 3.03 2.27 3.07
CA VAL A 109 2.36 0.99 3.13
C VAL A 109 2.01 0.66 4.57
N PHE A 110 0.74 0.34 4.80
CA PHE A 110 0.19 -0.05 6.09
C PHE A 110 -0.28 -1.50 5.98
N PRO A 111 0.52 -2.46 6.47
CA PRO A 111 0.14 -3.86 6.37
C PRO A 111 -0.96 -4.22 7.35
N LEU A 112 -1.98 -4.93 6.86
CA LEU A 112 -3.07 -5.45 7.66
C LEU A 112 -3.13 -6.98 7.54
N PHE A 113 -3.26 -7.65 8.67
CA PHE A 113 -3.41 -9.08 8.70
C PHE A 113 -4.86 -9.48 8.39
N MET A 114 -5.04 -10.23 7.32
CA MET A 114 -6.35 -10.72 6.89
C MET A 114 -6.44 -12.23 7.13
N LYS A 115 -7.08 -12.63 8.24
CA LYS A 115 -7.08 -14.00 8.75
C LYS A 115 -7.79 -15.01 7.84
N GLN A 116 -8.81 -14.59 7.11
CA GLN A 116 -9.62 -15.48 6.28
C GLN A 116 -9.12 -15.49 4.84
N ARG A 117 -9.11 -16.68 4.22
CA ARG A 117 -8.97 -16.84 2.78
C ARG A 117 -10.36 -17.16 2.21
N PRO A 118 -11.06 -16.15 1.66
CA PRO A 118 -12.34 -16.38 1.01
C PRO A 118 -12.22 -17.41 -0.12
N THR A 119 -13.31 -18.08 -0.42
CA THR A 119 -13.34 -19.11 -1.47
C THR A 119 -13.42 -18.50 -2.86
N THR A 120 -14.00 -17.30 -2.95
CA THR A 120 -14.17 -16.59 -4.22
C THR A 120 -13.47 -15.23 -4.20
N ARG A 121 -13.16 -14.71 -5.39
CA ARG A 121 -12.56 -13.39 -5.54
C ARG A 121 -13.50 -12.28 -5.05
N ASP A 122 -14.79 -12.40 -5.31
CA ASP A 122 -15.76 -11.35 -4.92
C ASP A 122 -15.92 -11.30 -3.40
N GLU A 123 -15.92 -12.44 -2.72
CA GLU A 123 -15.84 -12.49 -1.25
C GLU A 123 -14.55 -11.84 -0.73
N LEU A 124 -13.41 -12.13 -1.37
CA LEU A 124 -12.12 -11.55 -0.99
C LEU A 124 -12.12 -10.02 -1.08
N LEU A 125 -12.68 -9.48 -2.16
CA LEU A 125 -12.77 -8.03 -2.37
C LEU A 125 -13.76 -7.38 -1.40
N TYR A 126 -14.86 -8.06 -1.10
CA TYR A 126 -15.84 -7.62 -0.11
C TYR A 126 -15.22 -7.60 1.31
N ASP A 127 -14.56 -8.69 1.70
CA ASP A 127 -13.92 -8.79 3.01
C ASP A 127 -12.80 -7.75 3.18
N ALA A 128 -12.07 -7.44 2.11
CA ALA A 128 -11.08 -6.38 2.11
C ALA A 128 -11.71 -5.00 2.38
N GLU A 129 -12.84 -4.70 1.76
CA GLU A 129 -13.60 -3.48 2.02
C GLU A 129 -14.09 -3.41 3.46
N GLN A 130 -14.68 -4.51 3.96
CA GLN A 130 -15.16 -4.59 5.34
C GLN A 130 -14.03 -4.41 6.36
N LEU A 131 -12.87 -4.99 6.11
CA LEU A 131 -11.70 -4.81 6.97
C LEU A 131 -11.29 -3.33 7.05
N LEU A 132 -11.20 -2.64 5.91
CA LEU A 132 -10.87 -1.21 5.89
C LEU A 132 -11.92 -0.35 6.61
N MET A 133 -13.20 -0.70 6.51
CA MET A 133 -14.28 -0.02 7.23
C MET A 133 -14.18 -0.25 8.74
N ASN A 134 -13.93 -1.49 9.18
CA ASN A 134 -13.81 -1.85 10.59
C ASN A 134 -12.61 -1.20 11.27
N GLU A 135 -11.50 -1.01 10.53
CA GLU A 135 -10.32 -0.29 11.00
C GLU A 135 -10.53 1.25 10.96
N GLY A 136 -11.68 1.74 10.53
CA GLY A 136 -11.98 3.17 10.45
C GLY A 136 -11.19 3.93 9.37
N ILE A 137 -10.62 3.22 8.42
CA ILE A 137 -9.80 3.78 7.33
C ILE A 137 -10.66 4.45 6.28
N VAL A 138 -11.80 3.85 5.96
CA VAL A 138 -12.76 4.32 4.96
C VAL A 138 -14.18 4.31 5.51
N VAL A 139 -15.04 5.14 4.93
CA VAL A 139 -16.46 5.21 5.25
C VAL A 139 -17.31 5.01 4.01
N LYS A 140 -18.59 4.68 4.20
CA LYS A 140 -19.54 4.52 3.09
C LYS A 140 -19.56 5.75 2.20
N GLY A 141 -19.39 5.53 0.90
CA GLY A 141 -19.35 6.57 -0.13
C GLY A 141 -17.93 6.95 -0.58
N ASP A 142 -16.88 6.59 0.17
CA ASP A 142 -15.50 6.78 -0.25
C ASP A 142 -15.18 5.94 -1.49
N PHE A 143 -14.25 6.40 -2.33
CA PHE A 143 -13.68 5.58 -3.39
C PHE A 143 -12.39 4.91 -2.91
N ILE A 144 -12.23 3.64 -3.24
CA ILE A 144 -11.03 2.84 -3.03
C ILE A 144 -10.61 2.12 -4.31
N VAL A 145 -9.31 1.83 -4.42
CA VAL A 145 -8.77 0.93 -5.45
C VAL A 145 -8.40 -0.37 -4.79
N LEU A 146 -8.89 -1.48 -5.32
CA LEU A 146 -8.55 -2.84 -4.88
C LEU A 146 -7.68 -3.50 -5.95
N THR A 147 -6.59 -4.16 -5.54
CA THR A 147 -5.79 -5.00 -6.44
C THR A 147 -5.67 -6.41 -5.90
N ALA A 148 -5.80 -7.41 -6.77
CA ALA A 148 -5.77 -8.81 -6.43
C ALA A 148 -5.12 -9.66 -7.53
N GLY A 149 -4.72 -10.87 -7.18
CA GLY A 149 -4.31 -11.91 -8.14
C GLY A 149 -5.46 -12.86 -8.46
N ASP A 150 -5.57 -13.26 -9.71
CA ASP A 150 -6.46 -14.31 -10.18
C ASP A 150 -5.65 -15.29 -11.05
N PRO A 151 -5.46 -16.57 -10.64
CA PRO A 151 -5.97 -17.21 -9.42
C PRO A 151 -5.35 -16.66 -8.13
N MET A 152 -6.15 -16.74 -7.04
CA MET A 152 -5.73 -16.28 -5.72
C MET A 152 -4.59 -17.12 -5.15
N GLY A 153 -3.77 -16.56 -4.25
CA GLY A 153 -2.74 -17.28 -3.51
C GLY A 153 -1.42 -17.47 -4.27
N THR A 154 -1.28 -16.87 -5.45
CA THR A 154 -0.03 -16.92 -6.23
C THR A 154 0.82 -15.68 -5.94
N SER A 155 2.04 -15.89 -5.44
CA SER A 155 2.99 -14.79 -5.21
C SER A 155 3.37 -14.11 -6.54
N GLY A 156 3.27 -12.77 -6.58
CA GLY A 156 3.51 -12.00 -7.81
C GLY A 156 2.42 -12.14 -8.89
N GLY A 157 1.30 -12.77 -8.55
CA GLY A 157 0.18 -13.02 -9.47
C GLY A 157 -0.83 -11.88 -9.59
N THR A 158 -0.56 -10.69 -9.05
CA THR A 158 -1.49 -9.56 -9.12
C THR A 158 -1.72 -9.15 -10.57
N ASN A 159 -2.97 -9.29 -11.04
CA ASN A 159 -3.36 -9.06 -12.43
C ASN A 159 -4.70 -8.34 -12.56
N THR A 160 -5.35 -8.01 -11.45
CA THR A 160 -6.67 -7.39 -11.42
C THR A 160 -6.64 -6.10 -10.62
N LEU A 161 -7.31 -5.08 -11.15
CA LEU A 161 -7.61 -3.82 -10.48
C LEU A 161 -9.12 -3.59 -10.50
N LYS A 162 -9.72 -3.24 -9.37
CA LYS A 162 -11.13 -2.87 -9.23
C LYS A 162 -11.25 -1.54 -8.52
N ILE A 163 -12.07 -0.64 -9.05
CA ILE A 163 -12.45 0.60 -8.38
C ILE A 163 -13.79 0.35 -7.72
N VAL A 164 -13.91 0.72 -6.46
CA VAL A 164 -15.11 0.48 -5.66
C VAL A 164 -15.50 1.76 -4.95
N ARG A 165 -16.81 2.01 -4.89
CA ARG A 165 -17.38 2.94 -3.94
C ARG A 165 -17.83 2.15 -2.72
N VAL A 166 -17.27 2.49 -1.56
CA VAL A 166 -17.51 1.78 -0.30
C VAL A 166 -19.00 1.75 0.04
N GLY A 167 -19.52 0.57 0.28
CA GLY A 167 -20.93 0.30 0.58
C GLY A 167 -21.79 -0.06 -0.62
N ASP A 168 -21.24 -0.09 -1.84
CA ASP A 168 -21.97 -0.49 -3.06
C ASP A 168 -21.76 -1.99 -3.37
N GLN A 169 -20.76 -2.64 -2.78
CA GLN A 169 -20.57 -4.09 -2.91
C GLN A 169 -21.62 -4.84 -2.10
N GLN A 170 -22.24 -5.84 -2.69
CA GLN A 170 -23.14 -6.75 -2.00
C GLN A 170 -22.39 -8.03 -1.64
N PRO A 171 -22.63 -8.61 -0.44
CA PRO A 171 -22.16 -9.95 -0.16
C PRO A 171 -22.78 -10.93 -1.14
N CYS A 172 -21.97 -11.81 -1.72
CA CYS A 172 -22.46 -12.94 -2.54
C CYS A 172 -23.11 -14.00 -1.66
#